data_04c27312bcd12248a4cdc7be26f6e239
#
_entry.id   04c27312bcd12248a4cdc7be26f6e239
#
_cell.length_a   1.000
_cell.length_b   1.000
_cell.length_c   1.000
_cell.angle_alpha   90.00
_cell.angle_beta   90.00
_cell.angle_gamma   90.00
#
_symmetry.space_group_name_H-M   'P 1'
#
loop_
_entity.id
_entity.type
_entity.pdbx_description
1 polymer ?
#
loop_
_entity_poly.entity_id
_entity_poly.type
_entity_poly.pdbx_seq_one_letter_code
_entity_poly.pdbx_strand_id
1 'polypeptide(L)'
;MLIVAYGNPLRSDDGLAWRVADALETKFPSGEVEILRLHQLTPELAEGVSQVDAVIFVDAASADTGERRPVEIRVEEIGSKDAGPSAVSRFSHHLTPRVVVALAAQLYGARARAFSATLTGQTFDHGDSLSAAIRHALPEFITRIEGLVRELQNPAGSVSRLIDQAVE
;
A
#
# COMPACT_ATOMS: atom_id res chain seq x y z
N MET A 1 -12.67 3.89 3.13
CA MET A 1 -11.22 3.76 2.86
C MET A 1 -10.93 2.32 2.42
N LEU A 2 -9.99 2.14 1.48
CA LEU A 2 -9.59 0.83 0.95
C LEU A 2 -8.11 0.55 1.25
N ILE A 3 -7.79 -0.66 1.72
CA ILE A 3 -6.42 -1.17 1.79
C ILE A 3 -6.30 -2.35 0.82
N VAL A 4 -5.33 -2.31 -0.07
CA VAL A 4 -5.04 -3.35 -1.05
C VAL A 4 -3.71 -3.99 -0.68
N ALA A 5 -3.75 -5.14 -0.03
CA ALA A 5 -2.59 -5.96 0.28
C ALA A 5 -2.38 -6.97 -0.85
N TYR A 6 -1.26 -6.89 -1.57
CA TYR A 6 -1.01 -7.78 -2.70
C TYR A 6 0.37 -8.43 -2.66
N GLY A 7 0.50 -9.59 -3.29
CA GLY A 7 1.66 -10.46 -3.32
C GLY A 7 1.28 -11.92 -3.14
N ASN A 8 2.22 -12.82 -3.32
CA ASN A 8 1.99 -14.26 -3.24
C ASN A 8 2.43 -14.82 -1.87
N PRO A 9 1.51 -15.26 -1.00
CA PRO A 9 1.83 -15.79 0.33
C PRO A 9 2.67 -17.08 0.32
N LEU A 10 2.81 -17.73 -0.84
CA LEU A 10 3.65 -18.92 -1.02
C LEU A 10 5.05 -18.59 -1.56
N ARG A 11 5.42 -17.32 -1.58
CA ARG A 11 6.73 -16.83 -2.02
C ARG A 11 7.44 -16.03 -0.93
N SER A 12 7.56 -16.62 0.26
CA SER A 12 8.29 -16.06 1.40
C SER A 12 7.90 -14.60 1.69
N ASP A 13 8.81 -13.62 1.53
CA ASP A 13 8.56 -12.22 1.90
C ASP A 13 7.52 -11.52 1.00
N ASP A 14 7.21 -12.06 -0.16
CA ASP A 14 6.12 -11.60 -1.03
C ASP A 14 4.75 -11.69 -0.35
N GLY A 15 4.63 -12.57 0.65
CA GLY A 15 3.43 -12.73 1.48
C GLY A 15 3.29 -11.73 2.63
N LEU A 16 4.23 -10.79 2.82
CA LEU A 16 4.21 -9.87 3.98
C LEU A 16 2.95 -9.00 4.01
N ALA A 17 2.45 -8.57 2.85
CA ALA A 17 1.26 -7.73 2.77
C ALA A 17 0.01 -8.43 3.33
N TRP A 18 -0.11 -9.75 3.18
CA TRP A 18 -1.21 -10.53 3.74
C TRP A 18 -1.13 -10.57 5.27
N ARG A 19 0.08 -10.62 5.85
CA ARG A 19 0.28 -10.54 7.31
C ARG A 19 -0.07 -9.16 7.86
N VAL A 20 0.22 -8.10 7.09
CA VAL A 20 -0.23 -6.74 7.41
C VAL A 20 -1.74 -6.67 7.41
N ALA A 21 -2.40 -7.22 6.39
CA ALA A 21 -3.86 -7.26 6.29
C ALA A 21 -4.51 -7.97 7.50
N ASP A 22 -3.99 -9.14 7.90
CA ASP A 22 -4.47 -9.89 9.08
C ASP A 22 -4.39 -9.04 10.36
N ALA A 23 -3.27 -8.33 10.55
CA ALA A 23 -3.07 -7.48 11.72
C ALA A 23 -4.02 -6.26 11.72
N LEU A 24 -4.24 -5.65 10.55
CA LEU A 24 -5.11 -4.47 10.43
C LEU A 24 -6.59 -4.82 10.58
N GLU A 25 -7.06 -5.98 10.10
CA GLU A 25 -8.43 -6.45 10.33
C GLU A 25 -8.77 -6.58 11.82
N THR A 26 -7.80 -7.02 12.62
CA THR A 26 -7.98 -7.12 14.06
C THR A 26 -8.13 -5.74 14.72
N LYS A 27 -7.47 -4.72 14.15
CA LYS A 27 -7.45 -3.34 14.69
C LYS A 27 -8.60 -2.47 14.18
N PHE A 28 -9.10 -2.75 12.99
CA PHE A 28 -10.17 -1.99 12.33
C PHE A 28 -11.36 -2.90 11.95
N PRO A 29 -12.08 -3.47 12.93
CA PRO A 29 -13.09 -4.51 12.67
C PRO A 29 -14.42 -3.98 12.10
N SER A 30 -14.62 -2.68 12.01
CA SER A 30 -15.96 -2.09 11.90
C SER A 30 -16.36 -1.57 10.51
N GLY A 31 -15.84 -2.11 9.42
CA GLY A 31 -16.31 -1.75 8.07
C GLY A 31 -15.95 -0.34 7.57
N GLU A 32 -15.28 0.48 8.38
CA GLU A 32 -14.76 1.78 7.95
C GLU A 32 -13.53 1.65 7.03
N VAL A 33 -12.84 0.52 7.15
CA VAL A 33 -11.70 0.14 6.36
C VAL A 33 -12.00 -1.18 5.68
N GLU A 34 -12.10 -1.16 4.36
CA GLU A 34 -12.19 -2.37 3.54
C GLU A 34 -10.77 -2.87 3.24
N ILE A 35 -10.50 -4.16 3.43
CA ILE A 35 -9.19 -4.76 3.21
C ILE A 35 -9.31 -5.87 2.17
N LEU A 36 -8.65 -5.68 1.03
CA LEU A 36 -8.55 -6.67 -0.04
C LEU A 36 -7.19 -7.37 -0.02
N ARG A 37 -7.20 -8.70 -0.16
CA ARG A 37 -6.00 -9.51 -0.37
C ARG A 37 -5.98 -10.03 -1.79
N LEU A 38 -4.91 -9.74 -2.51
CA LEU A 38 -4.77 -10.10 -3.92
C LEU A 38 -3.40 -10.72 -4.19
N HIS A 39 -3.31 -11.61 -5.16
CA HIS A 39 -2.02 -12.11 -5.62
C HIS A 39 -1.29 -11.08 -6.48
N GLN A 40 -2.03 -10.23 -7.19
CA GLN A 40 -1.52 -9.17 -8.06
C GLN A 40 -2.58 -8.09 -8.26
N LEU A 41 -2.15 -6.91 -8.62
CA LEU A 41 -3.06 -5.84 -9.01
C LEU A 41 -3.74 -6.15 -10.34
N THR A 42 -5.01 -5.76 -10.47
CA THR A 42 -5.78 -5.92 -11.71
C THR A 42 -6.47 -4.60 -12.09
N PRO A 43 -6.82 -4.39 -13.38
CA PRO A 43 -7.45 -3.14 -13.82
C PRO A 43 -8.80 -2.88 -13.15
N GLU A 44 -9.53 -3.94 -12.75
CA GLU A 44 -10.84 -3.85 -12.10
C GLU A 44 -10.78 -3.11 -10.76
N LEU A 45 -9.61 -3.09 -10.10
CA LEU A 45 -9.39 -2.31 -8.89
C LEU A 45 -9.66 -0.81 -9.08
N ALA A 46 -9.58 -0.30 -10.30
CA ALA A 46 -9.85 1.10 -10.60
C ALA A 46 -11.27 1.53 -10.21
N GLU A 47 -12.26 0.62 -10.35
CA GLU A 47 -13.64 0.88 -9.90
C GLU A 47 -13.68 0.98 -8.38
N GLY A 48 -13.11 0.02 -7.64
CA GLY A 48 -13.07 0.05 -6.18
C GLY A 48 -12.36 1.29 -5.63
N VAL A 49 -11.24 1.69 -6.24
CA VAL A 49 -10.54 2.94 -5.88
C VAL A 49 -11.41 4.17 -6.12
N SER A 50 -12.30 4.15 -7.12
CA SER A 50 -13.18 5.29 -7.40
C SER A 50 -14.29 5.49 -6.37
N GLN A 51 -14.59 4.49 -5.55
CA GLN A 51 -15.66 4.50 -4.55
C GLN A 51 -15.19 4.93 -3.15
N VAL A 52 -13.91 5.25 -2.98
CA VAL A 52 -13.34 5.59 -1.67
C VAL A 52 -12.62 6.93 -1.68
N ASP A 53 -12.50 7.56 -0.51
CA ASP A 53 -11.77 8.82 -0.35
C ASP A 53 -10.25 8.59 -0.27
N ALA A 54 -9.81 7.40 0.16
CA ALA A 54 -8.41 7.04 0.26
C ALA A 54 -8.16 5.56 0.02
N VAL A 55 -7.00 5.24 -0.59
CA VAL A 55 -6.51 3.88 -0.81
C VAL A 55 -5.05 3.75 -0.38
N ILE A 56 -4.71 2.65 0.28
CA ILE A 56 -3.33 2.29 0.65
C ILE A 56 -3.00 0.95 -0.02
N PHE A 57 -1.99 0.94 -0.88
CA PHE A 57 -1.44 -0.26 -1.48
C PHE A 57 -0.28 -0.76 -0.62
N VAL A 58 -0.31 -2.03 -0.21
CA VAL A 58 0.69 -2.66 0.65
C VAL A 58 1.37 -3.79 -0.09
N ASP A 59 2.71 -3.79 -0.14
CA ASP A 59 3.48 -4.73 -0.95
C ASP A 59 4.88 -4.99 -0.37
N ALA A 60 5.49 -6.10 -0.82
CA ALA A 60 6.90 -6.38 -0.65
C ALA A 60 7.71 -5.74 -1.78
N ALA A 61 8.56 -4.75 -1.49
CA ALA A 61 9.45 -4.22 -2.52
C ALA A 61 10.51 -5.26 -2.90
N SER A 62 10.54 -5.65 -4.18
CA SER A 62 11.58 -6.51 -4.72
C SER A 62 12.85 -5.73 -5.01
N ALA A 63 14.01 -6.34 -4.73
CA ALA A 63 15.29 -5.83 -5.19
C ALA A 63 15.59 -6.45 -6.57
N ASP A 64 15.49 -5.66 -7.64
CA ASP A 64 15.71 -6.12 -9.02
C ASP A 64 17.15 -6.60 -9.34
N THR A 65 18.08 -6.53 -8.39
CA THR A 65 19.52 -6.71 -8.64
C THR A 65 20.13 -7.98 -8.04
N GLY A 66 19.35 -8.85 -7.41
CA GLY A 66 19.88 -10.08 -6.76
C GLY A 66 20.78 -9.82 -5.54
N GLU A 67 21.07 -8.57 -5.20
CA GLU A 67 21.83 -8.20 -4.01
C GLU A 67 20.90 -7.97 -2.81
N ARG A 68 21.35 -8.41 -1.63
CA ARG A 68 20.65 -8.09 -0.38
C ARG A 68 20.70 -6.59 -0.13
N ARG A 69 19.50 -5.97 -0.13
CA ARG A 69 19.36 -4.56 0.24
C ARG A 69 19.05 -4.42 1.74
N PRO A 70 19.36 -3.27 2.33
CA PRO A 70 18.87 -2.95 3.66
C PRO A 70 17.34 -3.05 3.70
N VAL A 71 16.82 -3.54 4.82
CA VAL A 71 15.38 -3.54 5.06
C VAL A 71 14.94 -2.08 5.20
N GLU A 72 14.09 -1.62 4.30
CA GLU A 72 13.58 -0.26 4.26
C GLU A 72 12.06 -0.27 4.28
N ILE A 73 11.48 0.51 5.16
CA ILE A 73 10.05 0.82 5.16
C ILE A 73 9.86 2.12 4.41
N ARG A 74 9.06 2.10 3.35
CA ARG A 74 8.69 3.29 2.60
C ARG A 74 7.19 3.44 2.56
N VAL A 75 6.70 4.64 2.90
CA VAL A 75 5.31 5.05 2.76
C VAL A 75 5.31 6.37 2.03
N GLU A 76 4.67 6.41 0.86
CA GLU A 76 4.61 7.60 0.02
C GLU A 76 3.22 7.84 -0.54
N GLU A 77 2.81 9.10 -0.65
CA GLU A 77 1.60 9.46 -1.38
C GLU A 77 1.90 9.40 -2.90
N ILE A 78 1.00 8.78 -3.65
CA ILE A 78 1.12 8.58 -5.09
C ILE A 78 -0.02 9.28 -5.82
N GLY A 79 0.31 10.06 -6.85
CA GLY A 79 -0.68 10.79 -7.65
C GLY A 79 -1.02 10.10 -8.98
N SER A 80 -2.22 10.37 -9.50
CA SER A 80 -2.62 9.93 -10.85
C SER A 80 -1.71 10.51 -11.96
N LYS A 81 -1.12 11.69 -11.73
CA LYS A 81 -0.20 12.36 -12.66
C LYS A 81 1.18 11.70 -12.73
N ASP A 82 1.55 10.96 -11.69
CA ASP A 82 2.85 10.28 -11.62
C ASP A 82 2.94 9.08 -12.57
N ALA A 83 1.80 8.63 -13.10
CA ALA A 83 1.74 7.51 -14.04
C ALA A 83 2.04 7.90 -15.51
N GLY A 84 2.31 9.15 -15.85
CA GLY A 84 2.61 9.62 -17.20
C GLY A 84 1.56 9.26 -18.27
N PRO A 85 1.49 9.99 -19.40
CA PRO A 85 0.45 9.76 -20.44
C PRO A 85 0.56 8.38 -21.12
N SER A 86 1.70 7.72 -21.06
CA SER A 86 1.94 6.40 -21.66
C SER A 86 1.67 5.22 -20.73
N ALA A 87 1.34 5.46 -19.45
CA ALA A 87 1.17 4.36 -18.49
C ALA A 87 -0.04 3.48 -18.82
N VAL A 88 -1.10 4.08 -19.37
CA VAL A 88 -2.32 3.37 -19.77
C VAL A 88 -2.14 2.63 -21.11
N SER A 89 -1.26 3.10 -21.99
CA SER A 89 -1.05 2.46 -23.30
C SER A 89 -0.01 1.33 -23.28
N ARG A 90 0.78 1.24 -22.21
CA ARG A 90 1.71 0.15 -22.00
C ARG A 90 1.17 -0.77 -20.90
N PHE A 91 0.18 -1.58 -21.21
CA PHE A 91 -0.14 -2.77 -20.43
C PHE A 91 1.07 -3.71 -20.45
N SER A 92 2.15 -3.33 -19.76
CA SER A 92 3.20 -4.27 -19.43
C SER A 92 2.64 -5.23 -18.38
N HIS A 93 3.12 -6.46 -18.37
CA HIS A 93 2.57 -7.60 -17.65
C HIS A 93 2.46 -7.43 -16.11
N HIS A 94 2.80 -6.27 -15.56
CA HIS A 94 2.68 -5.94 -14.14
C HIS A 94 2.06 -4.55 -13.96
N LEU A 95 0.81 -4.52 -13.45
CA LEU A 95 0.16 -3.29 -13.01
C LEU A 95 0.84 -2.78 -11.74
N THR A 96 1.06 -1.48 -11.69
CA THR A 96 1.56 -0.81 -10.48
C THR A 96 0.43 -0.02 -9.80
N PRO A 97 0.53 0.29 -8.50
CA PRO A 97 -0.43 1.17 -7.82
C PRO A 97 -0.70 2.48 -8.57
N ARG A 98 0.33 3.12 -9.12
CA ARG A 98 0.21 4.36 -9.88
C ARG A 98 -0.66 4.20 -11.14
N VAL A 99 -0.55 3.07 -11.83
CA VAL A 99 -1.38 2.75 -13.01
C VAL A 99 -2.84 2.53 -12.61
N VAL A 100 -3.11 1.81 -11.52
CA VAL A 100 -4.48 1.61 -11.01
C VAL A 100 -5.11 2.95 -10.65
N VAL A 101 -4.39 3.82 -9.93
CA VAL A 101 -4.87 5.17 -9.57
C VAL A 101 -5.14 6.03 -10.81
N ALA A 102 -4.27 5.97 -11.82
CA ALA A 102 -4.46 6.68 -13.08
C ALA A 102 -5.68 6.17 -13.86
N LEU A 103 -5.90 4.85 -13.90
CA LEU A 103 -7.11 4.24 -14.49
C LEU A 103 -8.37 4.69 -13.74
N ALA A 104 -8.36 4.67 -12.40
CA ALA A 104 -9.48 5.14 -11.59
C ALA A 104 -9.83 6.61 -11.89
N ALA A 105 -8.82 7.48 -11.98
CA ALA A 105 -9.01 8.88 -12.32
C ALA A 105 -9.54 9.06 -13.75
N GLN A 106 -9.01 8.32 -14.73
CA GLN A 106 -9.36 8.46 -16.13
C GLN A 106 -10.73 7.88 -16.48
N LEU A 107 -11.06 6.69 -15.94
CA LEU A 107 -12.29 5.96 -16.29
C LEU A 107 -13.50 6.40 -15.44
N TYR A 108 -13.24 6.74 -14.17
CA TYR A 108 -14.29 6.99 -13.19
C TYR A 108 -14.24 8.39 -12.56
N GLY A 109 -13.25 9.24 -12.94
CA GLY A 109 -13.08 10.55 -12.34
C GLY A 109 -12.67 10.53 -10.86
N ALA A 110 -12.05 9.43 -10.41
CA ALA A 110 -11.65 9.23 -9.02
C ALA A 110 -10.74 10.35 -8.52
N ARG A 111 -10.93 10.74 -7.25
CA ARG A 111 -10.12 11.76 -6.54
C ARG A 111 -9.57 11.23 -5.23
N ALA A 112 -9.56 9.90 -5.06
CA ALA A 112 -9.03 9.24 -3.87
C ALA A 112 -7.57 9.65 -3.64
N ARG A 113 -7.23 9.95 -2.39
CA ARG A 113 -5.83 10.03 -1.98
C ARG A 113 -5.25 8.61 -2.01
N ALA A 114 -4.13 8.44 -2.66
CA ALA A 114 -3.54 7.11 -2.84
C ALA A 114 -2.13 7.07 -2.23
N PHE A 115 -1.83 5.97 -1.55
CA PHE A 115 -0.56 5.74 -0.89
C PHE A 115 0.01 4.39 -1.28
N SER A 116 1.35 4.32 -1.39
CA SER A 116 2.11 3.09 -1.52
C SER A 116 2.90 2.88 -0.24
N ALA A 117 2.68 1.75 0.43
CA ALA A 117 3.41 1.31 1.60
C ALA A 117 4.18 0.04 1.27
N THR A 118 5.50 0.09 1.31
CA THR A 118 6.37 -1.04 0.96
C THR A 118 7.40 -1.33 2.04
N LEU A 119 7.74 -2.63 2.17
CA LEU A 119 8.83 -3.12 3.00
C LEU A 119 9.76 -3.96 2.11
N THR A 120 11.05 -3.67 2.11
CA THR A 120 12.04 -4.35 1.24
C THR A 120 12.18 -5.81 1.61
N GLY A 121 11.64 -6.73 0.78
CA GLY A 121 11.79 -8.18 0.94
C GLY A 121 13.24 -8.64 0.75
N GLN A 122 13.60 -9.76 1.40
CA GLN A 122 14.94 -10.34 1.38
C GLN A 122 14.99 -11.66 0.60
N THR A 123 13.86 -12.36 0.50
CA THR A 123 13.73 -13.63 -0.23
C THR A 123 12.36 -13.77 -0.85
N PHE A 124 12.32 -14.23 -2.08
CA PHE A 124 11.10 -14.47 -2.88
C PHE A 124 11.05 -15.92 -3.39
N ASP A 125 11.80 -16.81 -2.75
CA ASP A 125 11.76 -18.23 -3.02
C ASP A 125 10.43 -18.85 -2.58
N HIS A 126 10.15 -20.06 -3.06
CA HIS A 126 8.96 -20.76 -2.64
C HIS A 126 9.00 -21.06 -1.14
N GLY A 127 7.95 -20.68 -0.44
CA GLY A 127 7.81 -20.85 1.01
C GLY A 127 6.68 -19.98 1.57
N ASP A 128 6.18 -20.36 2.74
CA ASP A 128 5.08 -19.70 3.46
C ASP A 128 5.55 -18.82 4.63
N SER A 129 6.87 -18.77 4.83
CA SER A 129 7.47 -18.11 5.99
C SER A 129 8.25 -16.87 5.59
N LEU A 130 8.02 -15.78 6.31
CA LEU A 130 8.80 -14.54 6.14
C LEU A 130 10.24 -14.74 6.63
N SER A 131 11.19 -14.07 6.00
CA SER A 131 12.58 -14.02 6.46
C SER A 131 12.68 -13.41 7.87
N ALA A 132 13.76 -13.70 8.59
CA ALA A 132 13.96 -13.18 9.94
C ALA A 132 14.00 -11.65 9.97
N ALA A 133 14.60 -11.03 8.96
CA ALA A 133 14.69 -9.59 8.84
C ALA A 133 13.30 -8.95 8.67
N ILE A 134 12.44 -9.54 7.83
CA ILE A 134 11.07 -9.04 7.63
C ILE A 134 10.21 -9.28 8.87
N ARG A 135 10.30 -10.44 9.52
CA ARG A 135 9.59 -10.67 10.80
C ARG A 135 9.95 -9.64 11.86
N HIS A 136 11.20 -9.18 11.89
CA HIS A 136 11.65 -8.15 12.84
C HIS A 136 11.10 -6.75 12.49
N ALA A 137 11.07 -6.38 11.22
CA ALA A 137 10.61 -5.06 10.75
C ALA A 137 9.08 -4.94 10.64
N LEU A 138 8.37 -6.06 10.51
CA LEU A 138 6.92 -6.09 10.26
C LEU A 138 6.08 -5.33 11.30
N PRO A 139 6.35 -5.42 12.63
CA PRO A 139 5.58 -4.67 13.62
C PRO A 139 5.67 -3.15 13.42
N GLU A 140 6.85 -2.62 13.10
CA GLU A 140 7.03 -1.20 12.81
C GLU A 140 6.29 -0.82 11.52
N PHE A 141 6.36 -1.65 10.48
CA PHE A 141 5.65 -1.42 9.22
C PHE A 141 4.13 -1.35 9.43
N ILE A 142 3.56 -2.30 10.19
CA ILE A 142 2.14 -2.29 10.58
C ILE A 142 1.79 -1.02 11.33
N THR A 143 2.62 -0.60 12.29
CA THR A 143 2.39 0.61 13.09
C THR A 143 2.36 1.87 12.22
N ARG A 144 3.24 1.97 11.21
CA ARG A 144 3.24 3.10 10.27
C ARG A 144 1.97 3.15 9.42
N ILE A 145 1.51 1.99 8.92
CA ILE A 145 0.27 1.91 8.14
C ILE A 145 -0.94 2.23 9.03
N GLU A 146 -0.98 1.71 10.26
CA GLU A 146 -2.03 2.03 11.24
C GLU A 146 -2.09 3.53 11.52
N GLY A 147 -0.95 4.17 11.71
CA GLY A 147 -0.85 5.63 11.89
C GLY A 147 -1.44 6.40 10.71
N LEU A 148 -1.09 6.00 9.48
CA LEU A 148 -1.62 6.59 8.26
C LEU A 148 -3.15 6.39 8.15
N VAL A 149 -3.66 5.20 8.45
CA VAL A 149 -5.12 4.93 8.45
C VAL A 149 -5.83 5.88 9.40
N ARG A 150 -5.35 6.04 10.64
CA ARG A 150 -5.94 6.94 11.64
C ARG A 150 -5.88 8.40 11.22
N GLU A 151 -4.78 8.82 10.59
CA GLU A 151 -4.65 10.18 10.04
C GLU A 151 -5.67 10.44 8.93
N LEU A 152 -5.86 9.49 8.02
CA LEU A 152 -6.81 9.61 6.90
C LEU A 152 -8.27 9.56 7.37
N GLN A 153 -8.56 8.87 8.46
CA GLN A 153 -9.90 8.86 9.07
C GLN A 153 -10.22 10.15 9.85
N ASN A 154 -9.18 10.86 10.35
CA ASN A 154 -9.32 12.07 11.16
C ASN A 154 -8.54 13.26 10.57
N PRO A 155 -8.90 13.78 9.39
CA PRO A 155 -8.16 14.88 8.74
C PRO A 155 -8.13 16.17 9.57
N ALA A 156 -9.09 16.40 10.47
CA ALA A 156 -9.13 17.56 11.35
C ALA A 156 -8.05 17.57 12.45
N GLY A 157 -7.54 16.41 12.84
CA GLY A 157 -6.47 16.30 13.85
C GLY A 157 -5.09 16.72 13.35
N SER A 158 -4.85 16.69 12.03
CA SER A 158 -3.57 17.09 11.41
C SER A 158 -3.37 18.59 11.40
N VAL A 159 -4.44 19.37 11.26
CA VAL A 159 -4.39 20.83 11.23
C VAL A 159 -4.12 21.40 12.62
N SER A 160 -4.63 20.78 13.68
CA SER A 160 -4.43 21.23 15.06
C SER A 160 -2.97 21.14 15.51
N ARG A 161 -2.22 20.09 15.06
CA ARG A 161 -0.80 19.93 15.41
C ARG A 161 0.13 20.94 14.72
N LEU A 162 -0.26 21.44 13.54
CA LEU A 162 0.50 22.49 12.83
C LEU A 162 0.30 23.86 13.44
N ILE A 163 -0.87 24.12 14.07
CA ILE A 163 -1.15 25.38 14.74
C ILE A 163 -0.42 25.47 16.08
N ASP A 164 -0.33 24.38 16.84
CA ASP A 164 0.37 24.35 18.12
C ASP A 164 1.90 24.46 17.99
N GLN A 165 2.48 24.09 16.85
CA GLN A 165 3.92 24.25 16.57
C GLN A 165 4.30 25.64 16.02
N ALA A 166 3.31 26.47 15.65
CA ALA A 166 3.54 27.81 15.10
C ALA A 166 3.39 28.94 16.15
N VAL A 167 3.13 28.59 17.42
CA VAL A 167 2.87 29.53 18.53
C VAL A 167 3.97 29.48 19.63
N GLU A 168 5.11 28.81 19.40
CA GLU A 168 6.28 28.89 20.27
C GLU A 168 7.40 29.75 19.68
#